data_dbde34c9e6a67353f94c352293e20e15
#
_entry.id   dbde34c9e6a67353f94c352293e20e15
#
_cell.length_a   1.000
_cell.length_b   1.000
_cell.length_c   1.000
_cell.angle_alpha   90.00
_cell.angle_beta   90.00
_cell.angle_gamma   90.00
#
_symmetry.space_group_name_H-M   'P 1'
#
loop_
_entity.id
_entity.type
_entity.pdbx_description
1 polymer ?
#
loop_
_entity_poly.entity_id
_entity_poly.type
_entity_poly.pdbx_seq_one_letter_code
_entity_poly.pdbx_strand_id
1 'polypeptide(L)'
;MFIKRTLSFAAAAAFSMSALAWQPSGKVECLAPADPGGGWDFTCRSVGNVMQTLKLVEGTVQTVNMAGAGGGVAYAHTVSKRNKDDKLLVAASTATTTRLAQKQFPGLDADMVKWVGALGADYGIIAVGKNSPYQNLNELFEASKANPRAVKFSGGSARGGWDHLKVLIAAKAAGVDKLPSIPYLSYNNGGEAMTQVVGGQVDAFTGDISEATGFMESGDLRVLAVLSEERLPGKFNNIPTAREQGIDALGPNWRGFYMPKGASDEAKEYWVQAVDTLYASDEWKQVMKSNGLIPFHPDADQFESFVHQQVQEITDLSREIGLMK
;
A
#
# COMPACT_ATOMS: atom_id res chain seq x y z
N MET A 1 2.89 -85.18 -7.78
CA MET A 1 1.77 -84.49 -7.08
C MET A 1 2.32 -83.24 -6.50
N PHE A 2 2.20 -82.12 -7.24
CA PHE A 2 2.79 -80.85 -6.88
C PHE A 2 1.73 -79.97 -6.20
N ILE A 3 2.00 -79.59 -4.95
CA ILE A 3 1.15 -78.74 -4.17
C ILE A 3 1.63 -77.25 -4.39
N LYS A 4 0.87 -76.43 -5.12
CA LYS A 4 1.09 -75.00 -5.27
C LYS A 4 0.59 -74.30 -4.01
N ARG A 5 1.50 -73.68 -3.28
CA ARG A 5 1.17 -72.73 -2.19
C ARG A 5 0.97 -71.34 -2.82
N THR A 6 -0.26 -70.86 -2.76
CA THR A 6 -0.62 -69.46 -3.08
C THR A 6 -0.31 -68.58 -1.85
N LEU A 7 0.66 -67.64 -1.99
CA LEU A 7 0.85 -66.57 -1.03
C LEU A 7 -0.12 -65.44 -1.39
N SER A 8 -1.05 -65.17 -0.48
CA SER A 8 -1.89 -63.98 -0.54
C SER A 8 -1.12 -62.81 0.05
N PHE A 9 -0.77 -61.79 -0.77
CA PHE A 9 -0.29 -60.53 -0.33
C PHE A 9 -1.48 -59.65 0.09
N ALA A 10 -1.62 -59.40 1.37
CA ALA A 10 -2.54 -58.37 1.88
C ALA A 10 -1.86 -57.01 1.71
N ALA A 11 -2.29 -56.22 0.73
CA ALA A 11 -1.91 -54.86 0.58
C ALA A 11 -2.60 -54.03 1.68
N ALA A 12 -1.83 -53.61 2.68
CA ALA A 12 -2.26 -52.60 3.64
C ALA A 12 -2.30 -51.23 2.93
N ALA A 13 -3.52 -50.79 2.61
CA ALA A 13 -3.73 -49.41 2.14
C ALA A 13 -3.47 -48.46 3.32
N ALA A 14 -2.31 -47.82 3.31
CA ALA A 14 -2.04 -46.70 4.18
C ALA A 14 -2.95 -45.53 3.74
N PHE A 15 -4.04 -45.32 4.45
CA PHE A 15 -4.79 -44.06 4.37
C PHE A 15 -3.86 -42.94 4.90
N SER A 16 -3.24 -42.20 3.99
CA SER A 16 -2.67 -40.89 4.30
C SER A 16 -3.84 -40.02 4.74
N MET A 17 -4.03 -39.82 6.02
CA MET A 17 -4.84 -38.73 6.55
C MET A 17 -4.14 -37.43 6.12
N SER A 18 -4.57 -36.85 5.02
CA SER A 18 -4.28 -35.43 4.73
C SER A 18 -4.84 -34.67 5.93
N ALA A 19 -3.96 -34.15 6.78
CA ALA A 19 -4.37 -33.16 7.76
C ALA A 19 -5.13 -32.10 6.97
N LEU A 20 -6.37 -31.83 7.33
CA LEU A 20 -7.14 -30.73 6.75
C LEU A 20 -6.31 -29.48 7.03
N ALA A 21 -5.68 -28.91 5.99
CA ALA A 21 -4.95 -27.65 6.11
C ALA A 21 -5.92 -26.61 6.69
N TRP A 22 -5.43 -25.79 7.60
CA TRP A 22 -6.22 -24.71 8.19
C TRP A 22 -6.86 -23.85 7.09
N GLN A 23 -8.13 -23.54 7.23
CA GLN A 23 -8.87 -22.64 6.35
C GLN A 23 -9.72 -21.70 7.19
N PRO A 24 -9.86 -20.42 6.78
CA PRO A 24 -10.68 -19.47 7.51
C PRO A 24 -12.16 -19.85 7.39
N SER A 25 -12.77 -20.23 8.49
CA SER A 25 -14.22 -20.47 8.57
C SER A 25 -14.94 -19.25 9.13
N GLY A 26 -16.11 -18.94 8.60
CA GLY A 26 -16.95 -17.82 9.02
C GLY A 26 -16.39 -16.45 8.60
N LYS A 27 -16.50 -15.45 9.49
CA LYS A 27 -16.15 -14.07 9.17
C LYS A 27 -14.63 -13.87 9.10
N VAL A 28 -14.15 -13.37 7.97
CA VAL A 28 -12.80 -12.84 7.78
C VAL A 28 -12.87 -11.33 7.80
N GLU A 29 -11.88 -10.69 8.40
CA GLU A 29 -11.81 -9.24 8.49
C GLU A 29 -10.54 -8.71 7.82
N CYS A 30 -10.71 -7.69 6.96
CA CYS A 30 -9.61 -6.87 6.48
C CYS A 30 -9.69 -5.49 7.14
N LEU A 31 -8.74 -5.19 8.02
CA LEU A 31 -8.63 -3.90 8.69
C LEU A 31 -7.91 -2.91 7.80
N ALA A 32 -8.58 -1.83 7.44
CA ALA A 32 -8.02 -0.72 6.68
C ALA A 32 -7.65 0.43 7.64
N PRO A 33 -6.34 0.76 7.82
CA PRO A 33 -5.91 1.82 8.74
C PRO A 33 -6.20 3.25 8.27
N ALA A 34 -7.31 3.46 7.57
CA ALA A 34 -7.74 4.75 7.01
C ALA A 34 -9.27 4.85 6.99
N ASP A 35 -9.78 6.06 6.76
CA ASP A 35 -11.19 6.25 6.43
C ASP A 35 -11.52 5.66 5.05
N PRO A 36 -12.81 5.36 4.75
CA PRO A 36 -13.22 4.89 3.44
C PRO A 36 -12.75 5.82 2.30
N GLY A 37 -12.29 5.22 1.19
CA GLY A 37 -11.79 5.93 0.00
C GLY A 37 -10.28 6.20 -0.01
N GLY A 38 -9.53 5.75 1.02
CA GLY A 38 -8.07 5.78 1.00
C GLY A 38 -7.46 4.49 0.42
N GLY A 39 -6.15 4.52 0.16
CA GLY A 39 -5.45 3.39 -0.47
C GLY A 39 -5.51 2.07 0.31
N TRP A 40 -5.54 2.09 1.63
CA TRP A 40 -5.73 0.88 2.44
C TRP A 40 -7.17 0.35 2.37
N ASP A 41 -8.18 1.24 2.30
CA ASP A 41 -9.57 0.85 2.08
C ASP A 41 -9.73 0.22 0.69
N PHE A 42 -9.14 0.83 -0.34
CA PHE A 42 -9.06 0.26 -1.69
C PHE A 42 -8.45 -1.15 -1.67
N THR A 43 -7.32 -1.33 -0.97
CA THR A 43 -6.64 -2.62 -0.86
C THR A 43 -7.55 -3.68 -0.23
N CYS A 44 -8.16 -3.39 0.92
CA CYS A 44 -9.07 -4.33 1.60
C CYS A 44 -10.28 -4.71 0.73
N ARG A 45 -10.94 -3.74 0.10
CA ARG A 45 -12.13 -3.99 -0.72
C ARG A 45 -11.81 -4.78 -1.98
N SER A 46 -10.76 -4.37 -2.69
CA SER A 46 -10.37 -5.06 -3.93
C SER A 46 -9.93 -6.49 -3.67
N VAL A 47 -9.10 -6.71 -2.64
CA VAL A 47 -8.65 -8.06 -2.27
C VAL A 47 -9.81 -8.89 -1.76
N GLY A 48 -10.68 -8.34 -0.90
CA GLY A 48 -11.85 -9.06 -0.40
C GLY A 48 -12.78 -9.54 -1.52
N ASN A 49 -13.03 -8.70 -2.52
CA ASN A 49 -13.84 -9.05 -3.68
C ASN A 49 -13.19 -10.17 -4.51
N VAL A 50 -11.89 -10.08 -4.78
CA VAL A 50 -11.18 -11.10 -5.56
C VAL A 50 -11.09 -12.41 -4.78
N MET A 51 -10.77 -12.39 -3.47
CA MET A 51 -10.76 -13.60 -2.63
C MET A 51 -12.11 -14.32 -2.64
N GLN A 52 -13.20 -13.57 -2.61
CA GLN A 52 -14.56 -14.14 -2.70
C GLN A 52 -14.81 -14.75 -4.08
N THR A 53 -14.45 -14.07 -5.16
CA THR A 53 -14.60 -14.57 -6.54
C THR A 53 -13.83 -15.87 -6.76
N LEU A 54 -12.59 -15.93 -6.24
CA LEU A 54 -11.72 -17.11 -6.33
C LEU A 54 -12.06 -18.20 -5.29
N LYS A 55 -13.07 -17.97 -4.42
CA LYS A 55 -13.46 -18.87 -3.34
C LYS A 55 -12.32 -19.22 -2.38
N LEU A 56 -11.41 -18.28 -2.15
CA LEU A 56 -10.34 -18.39 -1.15
C LEU A 56 -10.86 -18.18 0.27
N VAL A 57 -12.09 -17.76 0.45
CA VAL A 57 -12.81 -17.67 1.71
C VAL A 57 -14.23 -18.17 1.53
N GLU A 58 -14.79 -18.84 2.54
CA GLU A 58 -16.16 -19.40 2.47
C GLU A 58 -17.25 -18.32 2.45
N GLY A 59 -16.95 -17.12 2.89
CA GLY A 59 -17.90 -16.01 2.99
C GLY A 59 -17.36 -14.74 2.39
N THR A 60 -17.72 -13.63 3.01
CA THR A 60 -17.22 -12.31 2.63
C THR A 60 -16.06 -11.88 3.51
N VAL A 61 -15.08 -11.21 2.92
CA VAL A 61 -14.07 -10.45 3.68
C VAL A 61 -14.68 -9.11 4.06
N GLN A 62 -14.89 -8.89 5.35
CA GLN A 62 -15.42 -7.61 5.82
C GLN A 62 -14.30 -6.58 5.91
N THR A 63 -14.40 -5.51 5.13
CA THR A 63 -13.54 -4.33 5.33
C THR A 63 -14.00 -3.54 6.54
N VAL A 64 -13.08 -3.31 7.49
CA VAL A 64 -13.29 -2.46 8.67
C VAL A 64 -12.30 -1.31 8.63
N ASN A 65 -12.79 -0.08 8.66
CA ASN A 65 -11.94 1.11 8.66
C ASN A 65 -11.60 1.52 10.09
N MET A 66 -10.31 1.77 10.36
CA MET A 66 -9.81 2.24 11.66
C MET A 66 -8.72 3.29 11.44
N ALA A 67 -9.15 4.50 11.13
CA ALA A 67 -8.24 5.63 10.96
C ALA A 67 -7.63 6.10 12.28
N GLY A 68 -6.52 6.81 12.19
CA GLY A 68 -5.89 7.50 13.31
C GLY A 68 -4.37 7.28 13.39
N ALA A 69 -3.67 8.34 13.78
CA ALA A 69 -2.21 8.39 13.93
C ALA A 69 -1.43 7.84 12.72
N GLY A 70 -1.95 8.05 11.49
CA GLY A 70 -1.32 7.53 10.26
C GLY A 70 -1.21 6.00 10.21
N GLY A 71 -2.24 5.30 10.75
CA GLY A 71 -2.32 3.84 10.85
C GLY A 71 -1.88 3.28 12.21
N GLY A 72 -1.33 4.10 13.10
CA GLY A 72 -0.82 3.64 14.41
C GLY A 72 -1.91 3.09 15.33
N VAL A 73 -3.14 3.61 15.24
CA VAL A 73 -4.28 3.10 16.02
C VAL A 73 -4.59 1.66 15.63
N ALA A 74 -4.68 1.37 14.33
CA ALA A 74 -4.92 0.02 13.83
C ALA A 74 -3.74 -0.93 14.14
N TYR A 75 -2.50 -0.44 14.01
CA TYR A 75 -1.30 -1.22 14.35
C TYR A 75 -1.29 -1.62 15.83
N ALA A 76 -1.47 -0.65 16.73
CA ALA A 76 -1.55 -0.88 18.17
C ALA A 76 -2.73 -1.81 18.55
N HIS A 77 -3.88 -1.65 17.89
CA HIS A 77 -5.05 -2.53 18.07
C HIS A 77 -4.72 -3.97 17.71
N THR A 78 -4.06 -4.19 16.56
CA THR A 78 -3.64 -5.52 16.11
C THR A 78 -2.69 -6.18 17.12
N VAL A 79 -1.65 -5.45 17.54
CA VAL A 79 -0.63 -5.96 18.47
C VAL A 79 -1.20 -6.23 19.86
N SER A 80 -2.09 -5.38 20.38
CA SER A 80 -2.54 -5.46 21.78
C SER A 80 -3.88 -6.14 21.99
N LYS A 81 -4.84 -6.00 21.04
CA LYS A 81 -6.22 -6.49 21.21
C LYS A 81 -6.54 -7.70 20.34
N ARG A 82 -5.90 -7.82 19.18
CA ARG A 82 -6.19 -8.87 18.20
C ARG A 82 -4.97 -9.79 17.97
N ASN A 83 -4.06 -9.87 18.94
CA ASN A 83 -2.73 -10.50 18.80
C ASN A 83 -2.75 -11.97 18.33
N LYS A 84 -3.83 -12.70 18.55
CA LYS A 84 -3.96 -14.14 18.19
C LYS A 84 -5.06 -14.41 17.17
N ASP A 85 -5.47 -13.39 16.41
CA ASP A 85 -6.58 -13.52 15.47
C ASP A 85 -6.10 -14.04 14.12
N ASP A 86 -6.35 -15.30 13.85
CA ASP A 86 -5.98 -15.99 12.61
C ASP A 86 -6.76 -15.50 11.38
N LYS A 87 -7.87 -14.77 11.57
CA LYS A 87 -8.77 -14.33 10.50
C LYS A 87 -8.71 -12.81 10.28
N LEU A 88 -7.71 -12.15 10.85
CA LEU A 88 -7.47 -10.72 10.67
C LEU A 88 -6.31 -10.50 9.71
N LEU A 89 -6.59 -9.89 8.57
CA LEU A 89 -5.60 -9.26 7.70
C LEU A 89 -5.63 -7.74 7.90
N VAL A 90 -4.49 -7.10 7.92
CA VAL A 90 -4.40 -5.64 8.03
C VAL A 90 -3.69 -5.09 6.81
N ALA A 91 -4.35 -4.17 6.10
CA ALA A 91 -3.75 -3.55 4.93
C ALA A 91 -2.52 -2.71 5.32
N ALA A 92 -1.46 -2.86 4.56
CA ALA A 92 -0.19 -2.20 4.75
C ALA A 92 0.38 -1.68 3.42
N SER A 93 1.33 -0.76 3.53
CA SER A 93 2.01 -0.16 2.39
C SER A 93 3.31 0.52 2.84
N THR A 94 4.02 1.16 1.92
CA THR A 94 5.17 2.03 2.26
C THR A 94 4.80 3.10 3.32
N ALA A 95 3.53 3.52 3.38
CA ALA A 95 3.09 4.42 4.44
C ALA A 95 3.20 3.80 5.84
N THR A 96 2.95 2.49 6.00
CA THR A 96 3.13 1.77 7.27
C THR A 96 4.61 1.74 7.67
N THR A 97 5.50 1.32 6.76
CA THR A 97 6.95 1.26 7.01
C THR A 97 7.54 2.65 7.27
N THR A 98 7.02 3.69 6.62
CA THR A 98 7.39 5.09 6.89
C THR A 98 7.13 5.48 8.34
N ARG A 99 5.97 5.15 8.88
CA ARG A 99 5.63 5.49 10.27
C ARG A 99 6.43 4.68 11.28
N LEU A 100 6.70 3.40 10.99
CA LEU A 100 7.59 2.56 11.80
C LEU A 100 9.03 3.11 11.78
N ALA A 101 9.57 3.43 10.60
CA ALA A 101 10.91 4.02 10.41
C ALA A 101 11.09 5.31 11.22
N GLN A 102 10.09 6.16 11.24
CA GLN A 102 10.07 7.43 11.97
C GLN A 102 9.72 7.29 13.46
N LYS A 103 9.51 6.05 13.94
CA LYS A 103 9.09 5.74 15.33
C LYS A 103 7.82 6.50 15.76
N GLN A 104 6.90 6.70 14.80
CA GLN A 104 5.63 7.39 15.03
C GLN A 104 4.55 6.49 15.64
N PHE A 105 4.85 5.20 15.80
CA PHE A 105 4.05 4.24 16.57
C PHE A 105 4.82 3.92 17.87
N PRO A 106 4.58 4.67 18.96
CA PRO A 106 5.40 4.56 20.18
C PRO A 106 5.43 3.14 20.75
N GLY A 107 6.63 2.59 20.93
CA GLY A 107 6.82 1.26 21.47
C GLY A 107 6.47 0.11 20.52
N LEU A 108 6.23 0.40 19.25
CA LEU A 108 5.90 -0.59 18.22
C LEU A 108 6.99 -0.61 17.14
N ASP A 109 7.25 -1.80 16.60
CA ASP A 109 8.21 -2.03 15.52
C ASP A 109 7.69 -3.09 14.52
N ALA A 110 8.45 -3.34 13.46
CA ALA A 110 8.08 -4.23 12.38
C ALA A 110 8.03 -5.72 12.78
N ASP A 111 8.72 -6.09 13.89
CA ASP A 111 8.78 -7.47 14.39
C ASP A 111 7.52 -7.87 15.19
N MET A 112 6.66 -6.93 15.52
CA MET A 112 5.46 -7.16 16.34
C MET A 112 4.26 -7.70 15.57
N VAL A 113 4.43 -7.96 14.29
CA VAL A 113 3.41 -8.54 13.39
C VAL A 113 4.03 -9.64 12.53
N LYS A 114 3.23 -10.42 11.82
CA LYS A 114 3.67 -11.33 10.75
C LYS A 114 3.36 -10.68 9.41
N TRP A 115 4.36 -10.44 8.58
CA TRP A 115 4.17 -9.93 7.22
C TRP A 115 3.70 -11.07 6.32
N VAL A 116 2.66 -10.82 5.52
CA VAL A 116 2.01 -11.86 4.70
C VAL A 116 2.48 -11.80 3.26
N GLY A 117 2.45 -10.62 2.64
CA GLY A 117 2.87 -10.45 1.25
C GLY A 117 2.40 -9.13 0.65
N ALA A 118 2.92 -8.82 -0.53
CA ALA A 118 2.54 -7.68 -1.34
C ALA A 118 1.79 -8.11 -2.60
N LEU A 119 0.96 -7.22 -3.13
CA LEU A 119 0.04 -7.48 -4.24
C LEU A 119 0.18 -6.47 -5.39
N GLY A 120 1.30 -5.80 -5.46
CA GLY A 120 1.60 -4.76 -6.43
C GLY A 120 2.11 -3.50 -5.77
N ALA A 121 2.60 -2.57 -6.57
CA ALA A 121 2.98 -1.24 -6.17
C ALA A 121 2.10 -0.20 -6.86
N ASP A 122 1.57 0.69 -6.07
CA ASP A 122 0.94 1.91 -6.51
C ASP A 122 2.01 3.00 -6.61
N TYR A 123 1.83 3.97 -7.47
CA TYR A 123 2.83 5.02 -7.61
C TYR A 123 2.27 6.38 -7.22
N GLY A 124 3.13 7.11 -6.54
CA GLY A 124 2.85 8.48 -6.16
C GLY A 124 2.60 9.38 -7.36
N ILE A 125 1.72 10.34 -7.16
CA ILE A 125 1.45 11.41 -8.12
C ILE A 125 1.57 12.78 -7.46
N ILE A 126 1.82 13.80 -8.29
CA ILE A 126 1.59 15.19 -7.95
C ILE A 126 0.55 15.71 -8.92
N ALA A 127 -0.56 16.21 -8.39
CA ALA A 127 -1.71 16.64 -9.18
C ALA A 127 -2.24 17.99 -8.68
N VAL A 128 -2.96 18.68 -9.56
CA VAL A 128 -3.56 19.99 -9.29
C VAL A 128 -5.01 20.01 -9.76
N GLY A 129 -5.80 20.93 -9.24
CA GLY A 129 -7.16 21.15 -9.75
C GLY A 129 -7.15 21.65 -11.20
N LYS A 130 -8.23 21.40 -11.94
CA LYS A 130 -8.36 21.75 -13.35
C LYS A 130 -8.06 23.23 -13.67
N ASN A 131 -8.35 24.12 -12.73
CA ASN A 131 -8.18 25.57 -12.88
C ASN A 131 -6.82 26.07 -12.39
N SER A 132 -5.92 25.18 -11.96
CA SER A 132 -4.59 25.54 -11.50
C SER A 132 -3.76 26.21 -12.60
N PRO A 133 -2.96 27.25 -12.28
CA PRO A 133 -2.05 27.87 -13.23
C PRO A 133 -0.91 26.94 -13.66
N TYR A 134 -0.55 25.97 -12.83
CA TYR A 134 0.58 25.06 -13.09
C TYR A 134 0.20 24.00 -14.13
N GLN A 135 0.94 23.94 -15.25
CA GLN A 135 0.70 23.01 -16.34
C GLN A 135 1.59 21.77 -16.29
N ASN A 136 2.71 21.85 -15.57
CA ASN A 136 3.69 20.78 -15.41
C ASN A 136 4.37 20.88 -14.04
N LEU A 137 5.17 19.85 -13.71
CA LEU A 137 5.82 19.75 -12.40
C LEU A 137 6.91 20.81 -12.22
N ASN A 138 7.59 21.21 -13.30
CA ASN A 138 8.63 22.25 -13.25
C ASN A 138 8.04 23.61 -12.84
N GLU A 139 6.94 24.05 -13.46
CA GLU A 139 6.28 25.30 -13.09
C GLU A 139 5.88 25.34 -11.61
N LEU A 140 5.37 24.23 -11.10
CA LEU A 140 4.97 24.11 -9.70
C LEU A 140 6.17 24.21 -8.76
N PHE A 141 7.30 23.55 -9.06
CA PHE A 141 8.48 23.61 -8.22
C PHE A 141 9.31 24.88 -8.42
N GLU A 142 9.28 25.55 -9.58
CA GLU A 142 9.86 26.88 -9.73
C GLU A 142 9.17 27.91 -8.80
N ALA A 143 7.84 27.84 -8.66
CA ALA A 143 7.13 28.64 -7.67
C ALA A 143 7.58 28.32 -6.23
N SER A 144 7.81 27.03 -5.91
CA SER A 144 8.31 26.60 -4.59
C SER A 144 9.78 26.99 -4.36
N LYS A 145 10.64 27.05 -5.38
CA LYS A 145 12.02 27.57 -5.29
C LYS A 145 12.02 29.05 -4.96
N ALA A 146 11.21 29.83 -5.68
CA ALA A 146 11.10 31.27 -5.44
C ALA A 146 10.58 31.58 -4.04
N ASN A 147 9.57 30.79 -3.58
CA ASN A 147 9.05 30.85 -2.22
C ASN A 147 8.53 29.47 -1.80
N PRO A 148 9.20 28.75 -0.87
CA PRO A 148 8.79 27.44 -0.43
C PRO A 148 7.34 27.35 0.11
N ARG A 149 6.74 28.49 0.49
CA ARG A 149 5.36 28.57 0.96
C ARG A 149 4.35 28.92 -0.13
N ALA A 150 4.79 29.11 -1.38
CA ALA A 150 3.90 29.49 -2.48
C ALA A 150 2.91 28.39 -2.86
N VAL A 151 3.29 27.12 -2.73
CA VAL A 151 2.47 25.97 -3.07
C VAL A 151 2.12 25.21 -1.80
N LYS A 152 0.83 25.06 -1.52
CA LYS A 152 0.31 24.26 -0.41
C LYS A 152 -0.04 22.88 -0.96
N PHE A 153 0.60 21.85 -0.43
CA PHE A 153 0.31 20.47 -0.78
C PHE A 153 -0.68 19.84 0.20
N SER A 154 -1.43 18.84 -0.25
CA SER A 154 -2.27 18.00 0.59
C SER A 154 -2.12 16.53 0.23
N GLY A 155 -2.42 15.64 1.16
CA GLY A 155 -2.42 14.20 0.96
C GLY A 155 -3.16 13.45 2.05
N GLY A 156 -3.36 12.15 1.84
CA GLY A 156 -4.09 11.26 2.75
C GLY A 156 -3.27 10.75 3.92
N SER A 157 -1.96 11.01 3.97
CA SER A 157 -1.12 10.59 5.08
C SER A 157 -0.83 11.75 6.06
N ALA A 158 -0.53 11.42 7.31
CA ALA A 158 -0.13 12.40 8.30
C ALA A 158 1.15 13.12 7.88
N ARG A 159 1.38 14.34 8.41
CA ARG A 159 2.63 15.07 8.17
C ARG A 159 3.85 14.21 8.53
N GLY A 160 4.84 14.17 7.64
CA GLY A 160 5.98 13.26 7.70
C GLY A 160 5.68 11.85 7.15
N GLY A 161 4.42 11.51 6.88
CA GLY A 161 4.04 10.24 6.23
C GLY A 161 4.44 10.18 4.76
N TRP A 162 4.14 9.06 4.11
CA TRP A 162 4.66 8.77 2.77
C TRP A 162 4.24 9.80 1.72
N ASP A 163 3.01 10.31 1.75
CA ASP A 163 2.59 11.35 0.79
C ASP A 163 3.38 12.63 0.98
N HIS A 164 3.62 13.05 2.24
CA HIS A 164 4.48 14.21 2.50
C HIS A 164 5.92 13.96 2.05
N LEU A 165 6.47 12.75 2.30
CA LEU A 165 7.80 12.38 1.84
C LEU A 165 7.93 12.47 0.32
N LYS A 166 6.95 12.00 -0.44
CA LYS A 166 6.93 12.11 -1.92
C LYS A 166 7.11 13.55 -2.39
N VAL A 167 6.43 14.51 -1.75
CA VAL A 167 6.61 15.93 -2.05
C VAL A 167 8.03 16.39 -1.75
N LEU A 168 8.57 16.03 -0.57
CA LEU A 168 9.90 16.48 -0.15
C LEU A 168 11.00 15.88 -1.02
N ILE A 169 10.85 14.61 -1.44
CA ILE A 169 11.75 13.95 -2.40
C ILE A 169 11.75 14.71 -3.73
N ALA A 170 10.57 14.96 -4.28
CA ALA A 170 10.43 15.65 -5.55
C ALA A 170 10.92 17.12 -5.48
N ALA A 171 10.59 17.82 -4.41
CA ALA A 171 11.06 19.19 -4.18
C ALA A 171 12.59 19.26 -4.05
N LYS A 172 13.21 18.32 -3.34
CA LYS A 172 14.67 18.20 -3.21
C LYS A 172 15.31 17.96 -4.57
N ALA A 173 14.80 17.00 -5.34
CA ALA A 173 15.29 16.70 -6.69
C ALA A 173 15.10 17.88 -7.66
N ALA A 174 14.06 18.68 -7.46
CA ALA A 174 13.83 19.92 -8.19
C ALA A 174 14.74 21.07 -7.74
N GLY A 175 15.48 20.96 -6.64
CA GLY A 175 16.38 22.00 -6.13
C GLY A 175 15.71 23.05 -5.22
N VAL A 176 14.68 22.66 -4.48
CA VAL A 176 14.07 23.51 -3.45
C VAL A 176 14.88 23.40 -2.14
N ASP A 177 15.43 24.51 -1.64
CA ASP A 177 16.38 24.51 -0.52
C ASP A 177 15.72 24.30 0.86
N LYS A 178 14.57 24.87 1.11
CA LYS A 178 13.94 24.90 2.44
C LYS A 178 12.79 23.90 2.57
N LEU A 179 13.06 22.63 2.40
CA LEU A 179 12.06 21.54 2.40
C LEU A 179 11.08 21.58 3.59
N PRO A 180 11.52 21.76 4.86
CA PRO A 180 10.60 21.82 5.99
C PRO A 180 9.61 22.98 5.98
N SER A 181 9.86 24.00 5.14
CA SER A 181 9.01 25.19 4.99
C SER A 181 7.87 24.99 3.99
N ILE A 182 7.88 23.91 3.22
CA ILE A 182 6.81 23.57 2.27
C ILE A 182 5.54 23.22 3.08
N PRO A 183 4.41 23.93 2.85
CA PRO A 183 3.17 23.63 3.55
C PRO A 183 2.59 22.29 3.09
N TYR A 184 2.25 21.45 4.05
CA TYR A 184 1.55 20.21 3.81
C TYR A 184 0.39 20.07 4.78
N LEU A 185 -0.82 19.88 4.24
CA LEU A 185 -2.06 19.67 4.96
C LEU A 185 -2.44 18.19 4.85
N SER A 186 -2.51 17.51 5.98
CA SER A 186 -2.87 16.10 6.05
C SER A 186 -4.37 15.91 6.24
N TYR A 187 -4.93 14.93 5.54
CA TYR A 187 -6.29 14.43 5.68
C TYR A 187 -6.27 12.94 6.01
N ASN A 188 -7.41 12.35 6.33
CA ASN A 188 -7.48 10.93 6.70
C ASN A 188 -7.46 9.98 5.50
N ASN A 189 -7.66 10.50 4.29
CA ASN A 189 -7.58 9.76 3.03
C ASN A 189 -7.32 10.69 1.84
N GLY A 190 -6.92 10.12 0.70
CA GLY A 190 -6.63 10.87 -0.52
C GLY A 190 -7.86 11.54 -1.14
N GLY A 191 -9.03 10.91 -1.05
CA GLY A 191 -10.29 11.47 -1.58
C GLY A 191 -10.66 12.79 -0.92
N GLU A 192 -10.53 12.89 0.41
CA GLU A 192 -10.75 14.12 1.16
C GLU A 192 -9.74 15.21 0.75
N ALA A 193 -8.45 14.84 0.66
CA ALA A 193 -7.40 15.76 0.23
C ALA A 193 -7.63 16.29 -1.19
N MET A 194 -8.01 15.43 -2.15
CA MET A 194 -8.33 15.82 -3.53
C MET A 194 -9.53 16.75 -3.60
N THR A 195 -10.56 16.54 -2.77
CA THR A 195 -11.72 17.43 -2.70
C THR A 195 -11.30 18.86 -2.35
N GLN A 196 -10.32 19.04 -1.44
CA GLN A 196 -9.81 20.37 -1.09
C GLN A 196 -9.02 21.01 -2.25
N VAL A 197 -8.31 20.21 -3.04
CA VAL A 197 -7.58 20.70 -4.23
C VAL A 197 -8.57 21.13 -5.32
N VAL A 198 -9.58 20.33 -5.59
CA VAL A 198 -10.65 20.66 -6.56
C VAL A 198 -11.41 21.91 -6.12
N GLY A 199 -11.65 22.06 -4.81
CA GLY A 199 -12.27 23.24 -4.21
C GLY A 199 -11.37 24.48 -4.11
N GLY A 200 -10.08 24.39 -4.51
CA GLY A 200 -9.13 25.50 -4.50
C GLY A 200 -8.68 25.95 -3.10
N GLN A 201 -8.87 25.13 -2.06
CA GLN A 201 -8.41 25.43 -0.70
C GLN A 201 -6.91 25.17 -0.52
N VAL A 202 -6.39 24.23 -1.28
CA VAL A 202 -4.96 23.88 -1.41
C VAL A 202 -4.59 23.76 -2.88
N ASP A 203 -3.29 23.91 -3.19
CA ASP A 203 -2.84 24.10 -4.58
C ASP A 203 -2.56 22.78 -5.27
N ALA A 204 -2.05 21.77 -4.54
CA ALA A 204 -1.65 20.50 -5.11
C ALA A 204 -1.97 19.32 -4.19
N PHE A 205 -2.27 18.18 -4.82
CA PHE A 205 -2.44 16.87 -4.21
C PHE A 205 -1.18 16.04 -4.40
N THR A 206 -0.83 15.28 -3.38
CA THR A 206 0.11 14.17 -3.43
C THR A 206 -0.51 12.95 -2.75
N GLY A 207 -0.53 11.86 -3.45
CA GLY A 207 -1.09 10.57 -3.03
C GLY A 207 -0.74 9.54 -4.07
N ASP A 208 -1.59 8.56 -4.29
CA ASP A 208 -1.33 7.50 -5.25
C ASP A 208 -2.29 7.55 -6.43
N ILE A 209 -1.87 7.02 -7.59
CA ILE A 209 -2.66 7.10 -8.84
C ILE A 209 -4.00 6.36 -8.72
N SER A 210 -4.04 5.25 -7.95
CA SER A 210 -5.28 4.48 -7.77
C SER A 210 -6.39 5.29 -7.09
N GLU A 211 -6.04 6.18 -6.17
CA GLU A 211 -6.98 7.05 -5.45
C GLU A 211 -7.55 8.16 -6.36
N ALA A 212 -6.75 8.63 -7.32
CA ALA A 212 -7.06 9.78 -8.15
C ALA A 212 -7.93 9.46 -9.38
N THR A 213 -8.14 8.19 -9.70
CA THR A 213 -8.77 7.75 -10.95
C THR A 213 -10.11 8.43 -11.21
N GLY A 214 -11.02 8.47 -10.23
CA GLY A 214 -12.34 9.09 -10.39
C GLY A 214 -12.28 10.59 -10.65
N PHE A 215 -11.39 11.32 -9.96
CA PHE A 215 -11.20 12.76 -10.15
C PHE A 215 -10.53 13.11 -11.48
N MET A 216 -9.69 12.20 -12.01
CA MET A 216 -9.10 12.33 -13.34
C MET A 216 -10.16 12.09 -14.43
N GLU A 217 -11.00 11.07 -14.30
CA GLU A 217 -12.06 10.74 -15.25
C GLU A 217 -13.14 11.83 -15.30
N SER A 218 -13.45 12.49 -14.19
CA SER A 218 -14.34 13.65 -14.17
C SER A 218 -13.72 14.91 -14.78
N GLY A 219 -12.38 14.92 -14.96
CA GLY A 219 -11.63 16.10 -15.44
C GLY A 219 -11.46 17.19 -14.41
N ASP A 220 -11.73 16.92 -13.13
CA ASP A 220 -11.58 17.91 -12.05
C ASP A 220 -10.15 17.99 -11.51
N LEU A 221 -9.36 16.94 -11.71
CA LEU A 221 -7.96 16.85 -11.30
C LEU A 221 -7.06 16.62 -12.53
N ARG A 222 -5.95 17.36 -12.61
CA ARG A 222 -4.90 17.17 -13.60
C ARG A 222 -3.64 16.66 -12.91
N VAL A 223 -3.18 15.45 -13.28
CA VAL A 223 -1.92 14.91 -12.81
C VAL A 223 -0.76 15.54 -13.58
N LEU A 224 0.14 16.20 -12.88
CA LEU A 224 1.32 16.83 -13.46
C LEU A 224 2.46 15.85 -13.69
N ALA A 225 2.60 14.86 -12.79
CA ALA A 225 3.57 13.80 -12.93
C ALA A 225 3.20 12.57 -12.10
N VAL A 226 3.62 11.40 -12.58
CA VAL A 226 3.73 10.18 -11.80
C VAL A 226 5.18 9.99 -11.34
N LEU A 227 5.35 9.52 -10.09
CA LEU A 227 6.66 9.34 -9.46
C LEU A 227 7.16 7.90 -9.67
N SER A 228 7.20 7.46 -10.91
CA SER A 228 7.67 6.14 -11.36
C SER A 228 8.87 6.27 -12.29
N GLU A 229 9.59 5.16 -12.49
CA GLU A 229 10.72 5.13 -13.43
C GLU A 229 10.28 5.37 -14.86
N GLU A 230 9.19 4.70 -15.25
CA GLU A 230 8.58 4.78 -16.57
C GLU A 230 7.10 5.18 -16.43
N ARG A 231 6.48 5.61 -17.53
CA ARG A 231 5.05 5.89 -17.56
C ARG A 231 4.24 4.66 -17.20
N LEU A 232 3.17 4.87 -16.46
CA LEU A 232 2.26 3.79 -16.10
C LEU A 232 1.50 3.27 -17.35
N PRO A 233 1.15 1.98 -17.37
CA PRO A 233 0.48 1.38 -18.54
C PRO A 233 -0.99 1.80 -18.67
N GLY A 234 -1.56 1.46 -19.80
CA GLY A 234 -3.00 1.60 -20.07
C GLY A 234 -3.47 3.05 -20.15
N LYS A 235 -4.54 3.38 -19.46
CA LYS A 235 -5.15 4.74 -19.47
C LYS A 235 -4.27 5.83 -18.86
N PHE A 236 -3.22 5.45 -18.16
CA PHE A 236 -2.30 6.35 -17.48
C PHE A 236 -1.04 6.68 -18.28
N ASN A 237 -0.83 6.08 -19.45
CA ASN A 237 0.41 6.22 -20.21
C ASN A 237 0.64 7.63 -20.79
N ASN A 238 -0.39 8.47 -20.82
CA ASN A 238 -0.29 9.88 -21.24
C ASN A 238 0.23 10.79 -20.13
N ILE A 239 0.35 10.30 -18.89
CA ILE A 239 0.86 11.09 -17.76
C ILE A 239 2.38 11.00 -17.79
N PRO A 240 3.10 12.15 -17.85
CA PRO A 240 4.55 12.14 -17.82
C PRO A 240 5.06 11.71 -16.44
N THR A 241 6.25 11.12 -16.41
CA THR A 241 6.97 10.90 -15.15
C THR A 241 7.64 12.21 -14.67
N ALA A 242 8.00 12.25 -13.38
CA ALA A 242 8.84 13.34 -12.87
C ALA A 242 10.22 13.34 -13.54
N ARG A 243 10.79 12.16 -13.83
CA ARG A 243 12.06 11.98 -14.53
C ARG A 243 12.05 12.55 -15.95
N GLU A 244 10.97 12.36 -16.71
CA GLU A 244 10.80 12.97 -18.04
C GLU A 244 10.80 14.50 -17.98
N GLN A 245 10.49 15.09 -16.82
CA GLN A 245 10.53 16.53 -16.59
C GLN A 245 11.85 16.99 -15.92
N GLY A 246 12.86 16.11 -15.84
CA GLY A 246 14.17 16.40 -15.27
C GLY A 246 14.24 16.34 -13.74
N ILE A 247 13.21 15.85 -13.07
CA ILE A 247 13.13 15.73 -11.62
C ILE A 247 13.25 14.24 -11.24
N ASP A 248 14.43 13.85 -10.72
CA ASP A 248 14.70 12.45 -10.35
C ASP A 248 14.04 12.10 -9.01
N ALA A 249 12.74 11.85 -9.07
CA ALA A 249 11.92 11.51 -7.90
C ALA A 249 11.09 10.25 -8.14
N LEU A 250 11.20 9.31 -7.21
CA LEU A 250 10.42 8.07 -7.19
C LEU A 250 9.57 8.02 -5.92
N GLY A 251 8.35 7.50 -6.06
CA GLY A 251 7.40 7.39 -4.95
C GLY A 251 6.59 6.10 -5.00
N PRO A 252 7.23 4.91 -5.02
CA PRO A 252 6.51 3.64 -5.02
C PRO A 252 5.83 3.41 -3.66
N ASN A 253 4.61 2.92 -3.70
CA ASN A 253 3.82 2.60 -2.53
C ASN A 253 3.26 1.17 -2.70
N TRP A 254 4.00 0.17 -2.23
CA TRP A 254 3.52 -1.20 -2.31
C TRP A 254 2.20 -1.38 -1.53
N ARG A 255 1.39 -2.32 -1.97
CA ARG A 255 0.14 -2.73 -1.33
C ARG A 255 0.26 -4.16 -0.85
N GLY A 256 -0.05 -4.41 0.40
CA GLY A 256 0.08 -5.75 0.98
C GLY A 256 -0.56 -5.83 2.35
N PHE A 257 -0.17 -6.88 3.11
CA PHE A 257 -0.79 -7.20 4.39
C PHE A 257 0.22 -7.63 5.43
N TYR A 258 -0.15 -7.35 6.67
CA TYR A 258 0.35 -8.05 7.84
C TYR A 258 -0.81 -8.67 8.62
N MET A 259 -0.48 -9.59 9.52
CA MET A 259 -1.41 -10.23 10.45
C MET A 259 -0.83 -10.22 11.87
N PRO A 260 -1.64 -10.52 12.92
CA PRO A 260 -1.16 -10.56 14.29
C PRO A 260 0.04 -11.49 14.50
N LYS A 261 1.02 -11.08 15.31
CA LYS A 261 2.23 -11.89 15.60
C LYS A 261 1.91 -13.24 16.21
N GLY A 262 0.92 -13.31 17.10
CA GLY A 262 0.52 -14.52 17.80
C GLY A 262 -0.54 -15.36 17.07
N ALA A 263 -0.86 -15.03 15.83
CA ALA A 263 -1.66 -15.89 14.97
C ALA A 263 -0.89 -17.19 14.65
N SER A 264 -1.61 -18.29 14.39
CA SER A 264 -1.02 -19.58 14.12
C SER A 264 -0.13 -19.57 12.86
N ASP A 265 0.82 -20.48 12.78
CA ASP A 265 1.69 -20.59 11.60
C ASP A 265 0.90 -21.18 10.43
N GLU A 266 -0.02 -22.08 10.68
CA GLU A 266 -0.94 -22.63 9.69
C GLU A 266 -1.82 -21.53 9.05
N ALA A 267 -2.27 -20.56 9.84
CA ALA A 267 -3.00 -19.40 9.30
C ALA A 267 -2.08 -18.51 8.46
N LYS A 268 -0.83 -18.26 8.89
CA LYS A 268 0.14 -17.50 8.09
C LYS A 268 0.39 -18.19 6.74
N GLU A 269 0.66 -19.49 6.74
CA GLU A 269 0.87 -20.26 5.52
C GLU A 269 -0.33 -20.19 4.57
N TYR A 270 -1.53 -20.32 5.10
CA TYR A 270 -2.76 -20.19 4.31
C TYR A 270 -2.86 -18.79 3.66
N TRP A 271 -2.67 -17.73 4.44
CA TRP A 271 -2.80 -16.36 3.92
C TRP A 271 -1.72 -16.01 2.90
N VAL A 272 -0.50 -16.51 3.07
CA VAL A 272 0.57 -16.39 2.06
C VAL A 272 0.11 -17.06 0.76
N GLN A 273 -0.32 -18.32 0.80
CA GLN A 273 -0.80 -19.05 -0.38
C GLN A 273 -2.03 -18.39 -1.04
N ALA A 274 -2.94 -17.83 -0.22
CA ALA A 274 -4.10 -17.11 -0.72
C ALA A 274 -3.70 -15.82 -1.44
N VAL A 275 -2.71 -15.08 -0.93
CA VAL A 275 -2.13 -13.88 -1.56
C VAL A 275 -1.42 -14.24 -2.86
N ASP A 276 -0.65 -15.32 -2.90
CA ASP A 276 0.03 -15.82 -4.11
C ASP A 276 -1.00 -16.20 -5.20
N THR A 277 -2.03 -16.97 -4.81
CA THR A 277 -3.11 -17.39 -5.72
C THR A 277 -3.86 -16.19 -6.28
N LEU A 278 -4.20 -15.23 -5.41
CA LEU A 278 -4.87 -14.01 -5.79
C LEU A 278 -4.01 -13.18 -6.76
N TYR A 279 -2.72 -13.01 -6.45
CA TYR A 279 -1.81 -12.23 -7.30
C TYR A 279 -1.66 -12.84 -8.70
N ALA A 280 -1.60 -14.16 -8.81
CA ALA A 280 -1.51 -14.87 -10.08
C ALA A 280 -2.80 -14.82 -10.92
N SER A 281 -3.95 -14.48 -10.33
CA SER A 281 -5.26 -14.52 -10.97
C SER A 281 -5.45 -13.43 -12.03
N ASP A 282 -6.29 -13.68 -13.01
CA ASP A 282 -6.65 -12.71 -14.03
C ASP A 282 -7.53 -11.58 -13.45
N GLU A 283 -8.32 -11.89 -12.44
CA GLU A 283 -9.14 -10.93 -11.69
C GLU A 283 -8.24 -9.85 -11.04
N TRP A 284 -7.14 -10.26 -10.39
CA TRP A 284 -6.23 -9.31 -9.78
C TRP A 284 -5.43 -8.53 -10.82
N LYS A 285 -4.96 -9.17 -11.87
CA LYS A 285 -4.31 -8.48 -13.01
C LYS A 285 -5.21 -7.40 -13.60
N GLN A 286 -6.53 -7.66 -13.69
CA GLN A 286 -7.48 -6.66 -14.14
C GLN A 286 -7.62 -5.51 -13.13
N VAL A 287 -7.65 -5.78 -11.82
CA VAL A 287 -7.64 -4.75 -10.76
C VAL A 287 -6.39 -3.88 -10.90
N MET A 288 -5.21 -4.49 -11.01
CA MET A 288 -3.94 -3.76 -11.19
C MET A 288 -3.99 -2.84 -12.41
N LYS A 289 -4.37 -3.38 -13.58
CA LYS A 289 -4.46 -2.64 -14.83
C LYS A 289 -5.43 -1.45 -14.75
N SER A 290 -6.59 -1.67 -14.13
CA SER A 290 -7.64 -0.64 -14.04
C SER A 290 -7.25 0.51 -13.11
N ASN A 291 -6.36 0.26 -12.15
CA ASN A 291 -5.97 1.22 -11.11
C ASN A 291 -4.50 1.68 -11.23
N GLY A 292 -3.78 1.27 -12.27
CA GLY A 292 -2.39 1.70 -12.51
C GLY A 292 -1.36 1.08 -11.60
N LEU A 293 -1.67 -0.05 -10.94
CA LEU A 293 -0.69 -0.76 -10.12
C LEU A 293 0.31 -1.49 -11.02
N ILE A 294 1.58 -1.45 -10.61
CA ILE A 294 2.67 -2.15 -11.25
C ILE A 294 2.97 -3.45 -10.48
N PRO A 295 3.41 -4.52 -11.16
CA PRO A 295 3.79 -5.76 -10.52
C PRO A 295 4.82 -5.57 -9.40
N PHE A 296 4.50 -6.02 -8.19
CA PHE A 296 5.41 -6.12 -7.05
C PHE A 296 4.88 -7.20 -6.11
N HIS A 297 5.54 -8.36 -6.13
CA HIS A 297 5.11 -9.53 -5.37
C HIS A 297 6.34 -10.38 -5.03
N PRO A 298 7.15 -9.97 -4.06
CA PRO A 298 8.25 -10.80 -3.57
C PRO A 298 7.71 -11.99 -2.79
N ASP A 299 8.44 -13.11 -2.79
CA ASP A 299 8.14 -14.26 -1.95
C ASP A 299 8.04 -13.85 -0.47
N ALA A 300 7.27 -14.59 0.33
CA ALA A 300 6.95 -14.17 1.70
C ALA A 300 8.19 -13.88 2.58
N ASP A 301 9.23 -14.71 2.50
CA ASP A 301 10.48 -14.51 3.25
C ASP A 301 11.26 -13.28 2.75
N GLN A 302 11.25 -13.07 1.43
CA GLN A 302 11.83 -11.89 0.80
C GLN A 302 11.05 -10.63 1.16
N PHE A 303 9.72 -10.75 1.28
CA PHE A 303 8.86 -9.63 1.65
C PHE A 303 9.13 -9.13 3.07
N GLU A 304 9.28 -10.03 4.04
CA GLU A 304 9.63 -9.65 5.42
C GLU A 304 11.02 -8.95 5.46
N SER A 305 12.00 -9.51 4.76
CA SER A 305 13.34 -8.90 4.62
C SER A 305 13.28 -7.54 3.94
N PHE A 306 12.49 -7.39 2.89
CA PHE A 306 12.25 -6.12 2.20
C PHE A 306 11.65 -5.06 3.13
N VAL A 307 10.66 -5.44 3.96
CA VAL A 307 10.04 -4.51 4.93
C VAL A 307 11.09 -3.96 5.90
N HIS A 308 11.95 -4.82 6.45
CA HIS A 308 13.01 -4.38 7.38
C HIS A 308 14.03 -3.47 6.70
N GLN A 309 14.46 -3.82 5.48
CA GLN A 309 15.35 -2.98 4.70
C GLN A 309 14.71 -1.61 4.39
N GLN A 310 13.45 -1.59 3.97
CA GLN A 310 12.74 -0.35 3.67
C GLN A 310 12.57 0.54 4.91
N VAL A 311 12.32 -0.04 6.10
CA VAL A 311 12.30 0.72 7.35
C VAL A 311 13.63 1.41 7.60
N GLN A 312 14.76 0.75 7.34
CA GLN A 312 16.08 1.36 7.47
C GLN A 312 16.31 2.46 6.43
N GLU A 313 16.02 2.20 5.17
CA GLU A 313 16.17 3.17 4.07
C GLU A 313 15.34 4.45 4.31
N ILE A 314 14.08 4.29 4.77
CA ILE A 314 13.21 5.44 5.07
C ILE A 314 13.70 6.18 6.33
N THR A 315 14.30 5.48 7.29
CA THR A 315 14.93 6.13 8.46
C THR A 315 16.03 7.07 8.02
N ASP A 316 16.92 6.59 7.15
CA ASP A 316 18.06 7.37 6.65
C ASP A 316 17.59 8.54 5.77
N LEU A 317 16.64 8.30 4.88
CA LEU A 317 16.00 9.34 4.08
C LEU A 317 15.33 10.41 4.98
N SER A 318 14.60 10.00 6.02
CA SER A 318 13.91 10.94 6.92
C SER A 318 14.87 11.83 7.70
N ARG A 319 16.06 11.32 8.04
CA ARG A 319 17.14 12.12 8.64
C ARG A 319 17.73 13.09 7.61
N GLU A 320 18.02 12.62 6.41
CA GLU A 320 18.59 13.41 5.33
C GLU A 320 17.72 14.63 4.99
N ILE A 321 16.41 14.48 4.95
CA ILE A 321 15.46 15.56 4.63
C ILE A 321 14.99 16.36 5.86
N GLY A 322 15.55 16.06 7.06
CA GLY A 322 15.31 16.84 8.28
C GLY A 322 13.98 16.56 8.98
N LEU A 323 13.35 15.42 8.74
CA LEU A 323 12.13 14.99 9.45
C LEU A 323 12.44 14.21 10.74
N MET A 324 13.63 13.71 10.87
CA MET A 324 14.15 13.03 12.07
C MET A 324 15.50 13.64 12.49
N LYS A 325 15.80 13.54 13.80
CA LYS A 325 17.12 13.92 14.35
C LYS A 325 18.12 12.79 14.23
#